data_3e46edcfd9598120ab557f1bcccb3ee0
#
_entry.id   3e46edcfd9598120ab557f1bcccb3ee0
#
_cell.length_a   1.000
_cell.length_b   1.000
_cell.length_c   1.000
_cell.angle_alpha   90.00
_cell.angle_beta   90.00
_cell.angle_gamma   90.00
#
_symmetry.space_group_name_H-M   'P 1'
#
loop_
_entity.id
_entity.type
_entity.pdbx_description
1 polymer ?
#
loop_
_entity_poly.entity_id
_entity_poly.type
_entity_poly.pdbx_seq_one_letter_code
_entity_poly.pdbx_strand_id
1 'polypeptide(L)'
;MTKEELSAALAEAQARAKADGSGNDVPEIVLRILTAASTTGTVRDSLKDVKAGRALLRFTDIGRALEFQAGDGNLHAEIADTKGHGPKVDATSATWLGLLGGTLKPWLAFTRGMVVCRAGLTELRWMQQVAERLQKAYAE
;
A
#
# COMPACT_ATOMS: atom_id res chain seq x y z
N MET A 1 13.58 -10.21 8.60
CA MET A 1 13.40 -9.83 7.19
C MET A 1 14.50 -8.88 6.75
N THR A 2 14.95 -9.00 5.55
CA THR A 2 16.06 -8.23 5.03
C THR A 2 15.59 -7.28 3.93
N LYS A 3 16.42 -6.29 3.63
CA LYS A 3 16.18 -5.38 2.52
C LYS A 3 16.14 -6.14 1.18
N GLU A 4 16.84 -7.26 1.10
CA GLU A 4 16.85 -8.12 -0.09
C GLU A 4 15.49 -8.76 -0.36
N GLU A 5 14.78 -9.18 0.70
CA GLU A 5 13.42 -9.71 0.56
C GLU A 5 12.46 -8.65 0.07
N LEU A 6 12.59 -7.42 0.58
CA LEU A 6 11.80 -6.30 0.11
C LEU A 6 12.10 -6.00 -1.36
N SER A 7 13.37 -5.97 -1.74
CA SER A 7 13.78 -5.72 -3.13
C SER A 7 13.23 -6.80 -4.07
N ALA A 8 13.25 -8.05 -3.66
CA ALA A 8 12.68 -9.14 -4.46
C ALA A 8 11.18 -9.01 -4.63
N ALA A 9 10.46 -8.66 -3.56
CA ALA A 9 9.02 -8.45 -3.61
C ALA A 9 8.66 -7.26 -4.50
N LEU A 10 9.42 -6.17 -4.43
CA LEU A 10 9.22 -5.00 -5.28
C LEU A 10 9.50 -5.33 -6.75
N ALA A 11 10.53 -6.11 -7.04
CA ALA A 11 10.85 -6.53 -8.40
C ALA A 11 9.72 -7.37 -9.00
N GLU A 12 9.15 -8.29 -8.23
CA GLU A 12 8.00 -9.09 -8.65
C GLU A 12 6.79 -8.19 -8.96
N ALA A 13 6.51 -7.24 -8.08
CA ALA A 13 5.39 -6.31 -8.26
C ALA A 13 5.58 -5.44 -9.50
N GLN A 14 6.78 -4.95 -9.72
CA GLN A 14 7.10 -4.10 -10.88
C GLN A 14 7.01 -4.87 -12.18
N ALA A 15 7.47 -6.12 -12.20
CA ALA A 15 7.33 -6.99 -13.35
C ALA A 15 5.86 -7.26 -13.67
N ARG A 16 5.05 -7.52 -12.64
CA ARG A 16 3.61 -7.72 -12.80
C ARG A 16 2.91 -6.47 -13.31
N ALA A 17 3.29 -5.29 -12.81
CA ALA A 17 2.71 -4.02 -13.25
C ALA A 17 2.98 -3.73 -14.73
N LYS A 18 4.14 -4.15 -15.25
CA LYS A 18 4.47 -3.99 -16.66
C LYS A 18 3.69 -4.95 -17.57
N ALA A 19 3.41 -6.15 -17.09
CA ALA A 19 2.70 -7.18 -17.86
C ALA A 19 1.19 -6.94 -17.82
N ASP A 20 0.61 -7.06 -16.62
CA ASP A 20 -0.80 -6.79 -16.36
C ASP A 20 -0.92 -6.42 -14.89
N GLY A 21 -1.11 -5.15 -14.62
CA GLY A 21 -1.17 -4.62 -13.26
C GLY A 21 -2.40 -5.03 -12.47
N SER A 22 -3.34 -5.75 -13.08
CA SER A 22 -4.57 -6.16 -12.42
C SER A 22 -4.63 -7.68 -12.25
N GLY A 23 -5.51 -8.15 -11.40
CA GLY A 23 -5.74 -9.57 -11.22
C GLY A 23 -6.04 -9.95 -9.78
N ASN A 24 -6.63 -11.14 -9.62
CA ASN A 24 -7.12 -11.62 -8.33
C ASN A 24 -6.00 -11.98 -7.35
N ASP A 25 -4.77 -12.11 -7.83
CA ASP A 25 -3.59 -12.41 -7.01
C ASP A 25 -2.84 -11.14 -6.53
N VAL A 26 -3.26 -9.96 -6.96
CA VAL A 26 -2.59 -8.71 -6.59
C VAL A 26 -2.59 -8.48 -5.07
N PRO A 27 -3.65 -8.75 -4.31
CA PRO A 27 -3.58 -8.59 -2.85
C PRO A 27 -2.43 -9.38 -2.21
N GLU A 28 -2.17 -10.61 -2.67
CA GLU A 28 -1.06 -11.42 -2.16
C GLU A 28 0.29 -10.81 -2.52
N ILE A 29 0.43 -10.26 -3.72
CA ILE A 29 1.67 -9.60 -4.15
C ILE A 29 1.91 -8.36 -3.27
N VAL A 30 0.90 -7.54 -3.08
CA VAL A 30 0.98 -6.35 -2.21
C VAL A 30 1.30 -6.76 -0.78
N LEU A 31 0.66 -7.82 -0.28
CA LEU A 31 0.90 -8.30 1.08
C LEU A 31 2.36 -8.73 1.27
N ARG A 32 2.96 -9.38 0.28
CA ARG A 32 4.39 -9.76 0.36
C ARG A 32 5.29 -8.53 0.47
N ILE A 33 4.99 -7.48 -0.30
CA ILE A 33 5.74 -6.21 -0.20
C ILE A 33 5.62 -5.64 1.22
N LEU A 34 4.40 -5.51 1.71
CA LEU A 34 4.14 -4.88 3.00
C LEU A 34 4.70 -5.69 4.16
N THR A 35 4.65 -7.02 4.08
CA THR A 35 5.24 -7.90 5.09
C THR A 35 6.75 -7.73 5.14
N ALA A 36 7.42 -7.72 3.99
CA ALA A 36 8.86 -7.49 3.92
C ALA A 36 9.21 -6.07 4.41
N ALA A 37 8.43 -5.08 4.01
CA ALA A 37 8.64 -3.69 4.43
C ALA A 37 8.48 -3.51 5.93
N SER A 38 7.55 -4.24 6.56
CA SER A 38 7.26 -4.10 8.00
C SER A 38 8.44 -4.41 8.91
N THR A 39 9.41 -5.16 8.42
CA THR A 39 10.61 -5.54 9.19
C THR A 39 11.89 -4.89 8.64
N THR A 40 11.77 -4.01 7.64
CA THR A 40 12.89 -3.29 7.05
C THR A 40 13.11 -1.97 7.80
N GLY A 41 14.32 -1.77 8.34
CA GLY A 41 14.63 -0.61 9.17
C GLY A 41 14.40 0.73 8.50
N THR A 42 14.80 0.89 7.23
CA THR A 42 14.60 2.16 6.50
C THR A 42 13.12 2.48 6.32
N VAL A 43 12.28 1.47 6.12
CA VAL A 43 10.83 1.66 6.02
C VAL A 43 10.25 2.08 7.36
N ARG A 44 10.61 1.38 8.43
CA ARG A 44 10.14 1.72 9.77
C ARG A 44 10.55 3.12 10.18
N ASP A 45 11.78 3.50 9.89
CA ASP A 45 12.29 4.84 10.18
C ASP A 45 11.53 5.91 9.40
N SER A 46 11.15 5.63 8.15
CA SER A 46 10.40 6.57 7.34
C SER A 46 8.99 6.84 7.87
N LEU A 47 8.47 5.95 8.71
CA LEU A 47 7.12 6.05 9.27
C LEU A 47 7.10 6.58 10.72
N LYS A 48 8.26 6.89 11.31
CA LYS A 48 8.32 7.32 12.72
C LYS A 48 7.55 8.61 13.00
N ASP A 49 7.53 9.53 12.06
CA ASP A 49 6.85 10.82 12.21
C ASP A 49 5.46 10.83 11.56
N VAL A 50 5.02 9.69 11.05
CA VAL A 50 3.67 9.54 10.50
C VAL A 50 2.74 9.13 11.64
N LYS A 51 1.61 9.80 11.77
CA LYS A 51 0.61 9.45 12.78
C LYS A 51 0.07 8.04 12.52
N ALA A 52 -0.01 7.23 13.56
CA ALA A 52 -0.56 5.88 13.43
C ALA A 52 -2.00 5.91 12.95
N GLY A 53 -2.30 5.11 11.95
CA GLY A 53 -3.63 5.00 11.37
C GLY A 53 -3.88 3.62 10.80
N ARG A 54 -5.14 3.37 10.41
CA ARG A 54 -5.55 2.12 9.81
C ARG A 54 -6.55 2.38 8.69
N ALA A 55 -6.62 1.46 7.74
CA ALA A 55 -7.59 1.51 6.65
C ALA A 55 -7.84 0.12 6.12
N LEU A 56 -9.02 -0.05 5.55
CA LEU A 56 -9.35 -1.23 4.77
C LEU A 56 -9.14 -0.88 3.31
N LEU A 57 -8.10 -1.44 2.69
CA LEU A 57 -7.76 -1.20 1.28
C LEU A 57 -8.59 -2.16 0.43
N ARG A 58 -9.57 -1.62 -0.28
CA ARG A 58 -10.45 -2.45 -1.11
C ARG A 58 -10.00 -2.40 -2.56
N PHE A 59 -9.88 -3.58 -3.16
CA PHE A 59 -9.50 -3.79 -4.56
C PHE A 59 -10.80 -3.92 -5.35
N THR A 60 -11.30 -2.81 -5.88
CA THR A 60 -12.67 -2.70 -6.38
C THR A 60 -12.97 -3.55 -7.61
N ASP A 61 -11.95 -3.85 -8.41
CA ASP A 61 -12.12 -4.65 -9.64
C ASP A 61 -12.15 -6.16 -9.37
N ILE A 62 -11.75 -6.61 -8.20
CA ILE A 62 -11.66 -8.04 -7.87
C ILE A 62 -12.41 -8.42 -6.59
N GLY A 63 -13.04 -7.46 -5.91
CA GLY A 63 -13.85 -7.73 -4.72
C GLY A 63 -13.06 -8.27 -3.54
N ARG A 64 -11.81 -7.85 -3.37
CA ARG A 64 -10.95 -8.28 -2.27
C ARG A 64 -10.45 -7.09 -1.47
N ALA A 65 -9.87 -7.35 -0.30
CA ALA A 65 -9.40 -6.28 0.59
C ALA A 65 -8.21 -6.72 1.43
N LEU A 66 -7.44 -5.72 1.87
CA LEU A 66 -6.38 -5.87 2.86
C LEU A 66 -6.66 -4.93 4.03
N GLU A 67 -6.52 -5.41 5.25
CA GLU A 67 -6.45 -4.52 6.41
C GLU A 67 -5.03 -3.99 6.49
N PHE A 68 -4.89 -2.67 6.66
CA PHE A 68 -3.61 -1.98 6.60
C PHE A 68 -3.47 -1.03 7.78
N GLN A 69 -2.33 -1.09 8.46
CA GLN A 69 -2.01 -0.21 9.57
C GLN A 69 -0.60 0.35 9.35
N ALA A 70 -0.41 1.65 9.53
CA ALA A 70 0.90 2.27 9.35
C ALA A 70 1.01 3.53 10.18
N GLY A 71 2.23 3.83 10.61
CA GLY A 71 2.56 5.04 11.35
C GLY A 71 3.24 4.72 12.67
N ASP A 72 3.81 5.74 13.28
CA ASP A 72 4.53 5.62 14.54
C ASP A 72 5.65 4.55 14.47
N GLY A 73 6.30 4.47 13.30
CA GLY A 73 7.40 3.52 13.07
C GLY A 73 6.96 2.09 12.82
N ASN A 74 5.66 1.84 12.60
CA ASN A 74 5.13 0.49 12.42
C ASN A 74 4.39 0.36 11.10
N LEU A 75 4.30 -0.88 10.61
CA LEU A 75 3.58 -1.22 9.39
C LEU A 75 3.06 -2.65 9.54
N HIS A 76 1.78 -2.86 9.25
CA HIS A 76 1.18 -4.19 9.30
C HIS A 76 0.08 -4.29 8.25
N ALA A 77 -0.04 -5.45 7.63
CA ALA A 77 -1.12 -5.73 6.67
C ALA A 77 -1.51 -7.21 6.75
N GLU A 78 -2.77 -7.48 6.45
CA GLU A 78 -3.28 -8.84 6.35
C GLU A 78 -4.49 -8.89 5.42
N ILE A 79 -4.77 -10.07 4.88
CA ILE A 79 -5.96 -10.28 4.05
C ILE A 79 -7.21 -10.09 4.91
N ALA A 80 -8.20 -9.38 4.37
CA ALA A 80 -9.42 -9.06 5.09
C ALA A 80 -10.64 -9.15 4.18
N ASP A 81 -11.83 -9.09 4.78
CA ASP A 81 -13.10 -9.04 4.09
C ASP A 81 -13.38 -7.59 3.66
N THR A 82 -13.98 -7.40 2.49
CA THR A 82 -14.35 -6.06 1.98
C THR A 82 -15.35 -5.34 2.87
N LYS A 83 -16.02 -6.05 3.76
CA LYS A 83 -16.97 -5.50 4.74
C LYS A 83 -16.35 -5.31 6.12
N GLY A 84 -15.04 -5.47 6.23
CA GLY A 84 -14.33 -5.30 7.50
C GLY A 84 -14.49 -3.90 8.09
N HIS A 85 -14.07 -3.75 9.34
CA HIS A 85 -14.20 -2.50 10.08
C HIS A 85 -13.11 -1.51 9.71
N GLY A 86 -13.37 -0.25 10.00
CA GLY A 86 -12.43 0.85 9.82
C GLY A 86 -12.67 1.67 8.56
N PRO A 87 -11.88 2.73 8.37
CA PRO A 87 -11.99 3.58 7.19
C PRO A 87 -11.73 2.77 5.91
N LYS A 88 -12.58 2.93 4.91
CA LYS A 88 -12.45 2.20 3.65
C LYS A 88 -11.83 3.09 2.59
N VAL A 89 -10.79 2.59 1.94
CA VAL A 89 -10.09 3.29 0.86
C VAL A 89 -10.13 2.40 -0.36
N ASP A 90 -10.74 2.89 -1.42
CA ASP A 90 -11.05 2.11 -2.61
C ASP A 90 -10.14 2.49 -3.78
N ALA A 91 -9.62 1.49 -4.46
CA ALA A 91 -8.87 1.64 -5.71
C ALA A 91 -8.85 0.31 -6.45
N THR A 92 -8.49 0.34 -7.73
CA THR A 92 -8.33 -0.90 -8.50
C THR A 92 -7.08 -1.66 -8.07
N SER A 93 -7.00 -2.94 -8.40
CA SER A 93 -5.81 -3.75 -8.11
C SER A 93 -4.56 -3.16 -8.75
N ALA A 94 -4.65 -2.68 -10.00
CA ALA A 94 -3.51 -2.04 -10.68
C ALA A 94 -3.04 -0.78 -9.95
N THR A 95 -3.96 0.02 -9.43
CA THR A 95 -3.63 1.23 -8.66
C THR A 95 -2.92 0.88 -7.36
N TRP A 96 -3.44 -0.07 -6.59
CA TRP A 96 -2.80 -0.48 -5.35
C TRP A 96 -1.42 -1.08 -5.59
N LEU A 97 -1.28 -1.92 -6.63
CA LEU A 97 0.00 -2.50 -6.99
C LEU A 97 1.03 -1.41 -7.33
N GLY A 98 0.63 -0.41 -8.10
CA GLY A 98 1.50 0.69 -8.47
C GLY A 98 1.89 1.56 -7.28
N LEU A 99 0.93 1.92 -6.43
CA LEU A 99 1.19 2.77 -5.25
C LEU A 99 2.10 2.08 -4.24
N LEU A 100 1.78 0.85 -3.88
CA LEU A 100 2.50 0.13 -2.82
C LEU A 100 3.71 -0.60 -3.34
N GLY A 101 3.80 -0.82 -4.65
CA GLY A 101 4.96 -1.38 -5.33
C GLY A 101 5.95 -0.34 -5.88
N GLY A 102 5.60 0.94 -5.84
CA GLY A 102 6.52 2.02 -6.19
C GLY A 102 6.56 2.45 -7.65
N THR A 103 5.61 1.98 -8.49
CA THR A 103 5.59 2.35 -9.92
C THR A 103 4.61 3.47 -10.26
N LEU A 104 3.71 3.82 -9.32
CA LEU A 104 2.74 4.89 -9.52
C LEU A 104 2.97 5.97 -8.46
N LYS A 105 3.18 7.20 -8.90
CA LYS A 105 3.44 8.31 -7.97
C LYS A 105 2.16 8.63 -7.16
N PRO A 106 2.27 8.71 -5.83
CA PRO A 106 1.10 8.94 -4.99
C PRO A 106 0.33 10.22 -5.33
N TRP A 107 1.03 11.33 -5.53
CA TRP A 107 0.35 12.59 -5.83
C TRP A 107 -0.49 12.49 -7.11
N LEU A 108 -0.01 11.73 -8.09
CA LEU A 108 -0.72 11.54 -9.35
C LEU A 108 -2.00 10.73 -9.13
N ALA A 109 -1.90 9.63 -8.40
CA ALA A 109 -3.04 8.76 -8.12
C ALA A 109 -4.13 9.50 -7.34
N PHE A 110 -3.75 10.26 -6.33
CA PHE A 110 -4.70 10.98 -5.49
C PHE A 110 -5.30 12.18 -6.21
N THR A 111 -4.50 12.92 -6.97
CA THR A 111 -4.99 14.08 -7.75
C THR A 111 -5.97 13.66 -8.84
N ARG A 112 -5.76 12.50 -9.45
CA ARG A 112 -6.64 12.00 -10.53
C ARG A 112 -7.85 11.25 -10.02
N GLY A 113 -8.03 11.13 -8.70
CA GLY A 113 -9.17 10.42 -8.14
C GLY A 113 -9.12 8.91 -8.32
N MET A 114 -7.93 8.34 -8.52
CA MET A 114 -7.75 6.89 -8.63
C MET A 114 -7.93 6.19 -7.29
N VAL A 115 -7.79 6.93 -6.20
CA VAL A 115 -7.99 6.44 -4.84
C VAL A 115 -9.15 7.22 -4.22
N VAL A 116 -10.15 6.50 -3.74
CA VAL A 116 -11.34 7.08 -3.13
C VAL A 116 -11.43 6.68 -1.67
N CYS A 117 -11.37 7.65 -0.77
CA CYS A 117 -11.50 7.39 0.66
C CYS A 117 -12.94 7.66 1.10
N ARG A 118 -13.58 6.62 1.64
CA ARG A 118 -14.97 6.71 2.10
C ARG A 118 -15.10 7.34 3.49
N ALA A 119 -13.99 7.46 4.22
CA ALA A 119 -14.00 8.00 5.57
C ALA A 119 -13.82 9.51 5.62
N GLY A 120 -13.16 10.11 4.62
CA GLY A 120 -12.97 11.55 4.55
C GLY A 120 -11.56 11.98 4.20
N LEU A 121 -11.33 13.29 4.25
CA LEU A 121 -10.09 13.89 3.78
C LEU A 121 -8.89 13.60 4.67
N THR A 122 -9.09 13.47 5.97
CA THR A 122 -8.00 13.18 6.92
C THR A 122 -7.36 11.84 6.60
N GLU A 123 -8.16 10.81 6.39
CA GLU A 123 -7.70 9.46 6.07
C GLU A 123 -7.08 9.41 4.68
N LEU A 124 -7.63 10.16 3.74
CA LEU A 124 -7.08 10.26 2.39
C LEU A 124 -5.67 10.85 2.41
N ARG A 125 -5.47 11.93 3.15
CA ARG A 125 -4.17 12.57 3.30
C ARG A 125 -3.16 11.65 4.00
N TRP A 126 -3.63 10.94 5.03
CA TRP A 126 -2.79 9.97 5.72
C TRP A 126 -2.33 8.87 4.78
N MET A 127 -3.24 8.31 3.97
CA MET A 127 -2.89 7.26 3.02
C MET A 127 -1.87 7.76 1.98
N GLN A 128 -2.06 8.97 1.48
CA GLN A 128 -1.10 9.59 0.55
C GLN A 128 0.27 9.75 1.20
N GLN A 129 0.32 10.24 2.42
CA GLN A 129 1.58 10.42 3.15
C GLN A 129 2.29 9.08 3.34
N VAL A 130 1.57 8.04 3.75
CA VAL A 130 2.13 6.70 3.92
C VAL A 130 2.71 6.19 2.61
N ALA A 131 1.97 6.29 1.51
CA ALA A 131 2.46 5.85 0.20
C ALA A 131 3.72 6.59 -0.22
N GLU A 132 3.77 7.90 0.00
CA GLU A 132 4.96 8.71 -0.31
C GLU A 132 6.18 8.28 0.51
N ARG A 133 5.99 8.03 1.81
CA ARG A 133 7.07 7.60 2.71
C ARG A 133 7.58 6.21 2.34
N LEU A 134 6.69 5.29 2.00
CA LEU A 134 7.07 3.95 1.56
C LEU A 134 7.91 4.03 0.28
N GLN A 135 7.46 4.77 -0.72
CA GLN A 135 8.18 4.87 -1.98
C GLN A 135 9.55 5.52 -1.80
N LYS A 136 9.65 6.54 -0.95
CA LYS A 136 10.93 7.17 -0.62
C LYS A 136 11.88 6.16 0.04
N ALA A 137 11.37 5.36 0.96
CA ALA A 137 12.17 4.34 1.63
C ALA A 137 12.64 3.25 0.67
N TYR A 138 11.81 2.88 -0.32
CA TYR A 138 12.20 1.89 -1.32
C TYR A 138 13.39 2.35 -2.17
N ALA A 139 13.53 3.66 -2.37
CA ALA A 139 14.60 4.24 -3.18
C ALA A 139 15.94 4.33 -2.45
N GLU A 140 15.95 4.11 -1.15
CA GLU A 140 17.17 4.20 -0.32
C GLU A 140 17.98 2.90 -0.25
#